data_039b519b82b0e7466984568b763a8cf4
#
_entry.id   039b519b82b0e7466984568b763a8cf4
#
_cell.length_a   1.000
_cell.length_b   1.000
_cell.length_c   1.000
_cell.angle_alpha   90.00
_cell.angle_beta   90.00
_cell.angle_gamma   90.00
#
_symmetry.space_group_name_H-M   'P 1'
#
loop_
_entity.id
_entity.type
_entity.pdbx_description
1 polymer ?
#
loop_
_entity_poly.entity_id
_entity_poly.type
_entity_poly.pdbx_seq_one_letter_code
_entity_poly.pdbx_strand_id
1 'polypeptide(L)'
;DIHLKADTGMGRIGFALRTDFDKAIAEMLEACALPGLHMTGLFQHFAVADDNSADNIAYTNEQYQLFVRAYKALKAAGQEPPLVHCDNSAGVMLHPEWPKGEITASCMARPGIILYGFDPSDEVRFGKFRPVMKLKTVVSMVKELQPGQSTSYGRRFTAEKPTKVATLCTGYADGYPRQLSCGKGIVE
;
A
#
# COMPACT_ATOMS: atom_id res chain seq x y z
N ASP A 1 -4.24 1.37 25.62
CA ASP A 1 -5.24 1.24 24.56
C ASP A 1 -4.70 0.37 23.44
N ILE A 2 -5.54 -0.52 22.91
CA ILE A 2 -5.18 -1.40 21.79
C ILE A 2 -6.25 -1.40 20.71
N HIS A 3 -5.83 -1.65 19.47
CA HIS A 3 -6.71 -2.02 18.39
C HIS A 3 -6.51 -3.49 18.03
N LEU A 4 -7.58 -4.27 17.98
CA LEU A 4 -7.53 -5.66 17.54
C LEU A 4 -7.39 -5.72 16.02
N LYS A 5 -6.46 -6.54 15.54
CA LYS A 5 -6.29 -6.79 14.11
C LYS A 5 -7.02 -8.04 13.68
N ALA A 6 -8.06 -7.85 12.88
CA ALA A 6 -8.74 -8.92 12.17
C ALA A 6 -7.94 -9.31 10.92
N ASP A 7 -7.33 -10.49 10.88
CA ASP A 7 -6.75 -11.00 9.65
C ASP A 7 -7.82 -11.68 8.81
N THR A 8 -8.34 -10.94 7.86
CA THR A 8 -9.36 -11.36 6.91
C THR A 8 -8.77 -11.96 5.63
N GLY A 9 -7.45 -12.06 5.54
CA GLY A 9 -6.76 -12.62 4.37
C GLY A 9 -5.54 -11.85 3.91
N MET A 10 -5.07 -10.85 4.66
CA MET A 10 -3.77 -10.23 4.39
C MET A 10 -2.60 -11.15 4.74
N GLY A 11 -2.80 -12.06 5.73
CA GLY A 11 -1.83 -13.09 6.10
C GLY A 11 -0.55 -12.57 6.73
N ARG A 12 -0.56 -11.36 7.32
CA ARG A 12 0.65 -10.71 7.84
C ARG A 12 0.71 -10.71 9.37
N ILE A 13 -0.32 -10.23 10.00
CA ILE A 13 -0.51 -10.20 11.47
C ILE A 13 -2.01 -10.22 11.79
N GLY A 14 -2.36 -10.59 13.00
CA GLY A 14 -3.73 -10.51 13.52
C GLY A 14 -4.36 -11.87 13.77
N PHE A 15 -5.60 -11.84 14.27
CA PHE A 15 -6.40 -13.02 14.55
C PHE A 15 -6.93 -13.62 13.24
N ALA A 16 -6.66 -14.88 12.99
CA ALA A 16 -6.82 -15.55 11.69
C ALA A 16 -8.27 -15.92 11.36
N LEU A 17 -9.13 -14.96 11.14
CA LEU A 17 -10.58 -15.14 10.90
C LEU A 17 -10.89 -16.05 9.70
N ARG A 18 -10.04 -16.04 8.69
CA ARG A 18 -10.24 -16.83 7.47
C ARG A 18 -9.94 -18.31 7.69
N THR A 19 -9.07 -18.64 8.63
CA THR A 19 -8.68 -20.01 8.95
C THR A 19 -9.69 -20.67 9.89
N ASP A 20 -10.01 -19.99 10.99
CA ASP A 20 -10.98 -20.44 11.98
C ASP A 20 -11.61 -19.23 12.65
N PHE A 21 -12.82 -18.92 12.19
CA PHE A 21 -13.53 -17.71 12.61
C PHE A 21 -13.85 -17.73 14.11
N ASP A 22 -14.39 -18.85 14.60
CA ASP A 22 -14.90 -18.94 15.97
C ASP A 22 -13.76 -18.91 16.98
N LYS A 23 -12.67 -19.60 16.66
CA LYS A 23 -11.44 -19.55 17.45
C LYS A 23 -10.86 -18.14 17.48
N ALA A 24 -10.75 -17.46 16.33
CA ALA A 24 -10.23 -16.10 16.25
C ALA A 24 -11.08 -15.11 17.08
N ILE A 25 -12.41 -15.23 17.07
CA ILE A 25 -13.28 -14.42 17.92
C ILE A 25 -13.07 -14.72 19.40
N ALA A 26 -12.93 -15.98 19.78
CA ALA A 26 -12.64 -16.34 21.18
C ALA A 26 -11.31 -15.72 21.64
N GLU A 27 -10.25 -15.82 20.85
CA GLU A 27 -8.94 -15.20 21.14
C GLU A 27 -9.02 -13.67 21.23
N MET A 28 -9.83 -13.03 20.38
CA MET A 28 -10.07 -11.57 20.48
C MET A 28 -10.77 -11.19 21.78
N LEU A 29 -11.76 -11.99 22.21
CA LEU A 29 -12.47 -11.77 23.49
C LEU A 29 -11.55 -12.01 24.69
N GLU A 30 -10.69 -13.01 24.65
CA GLU A 30 -9.63 -13.20 25.65
C GLU A 30 -8.72 -11.98 25.74
N ALA A 31 -8.28 -11.44 24.60
CA ALA A 31 -7.45 -10.24 24.57
C ALA A 31 -8.16 -9.02 25.19
N CYS A 32 -9.48 -8.87 24.97
CA CYS A 32 -10.27 -7.83 25.61
C CYS A 32 -10.37 -7.99 27.14
N ALA A 33 -10.29 -9.22 27.64
CA ALA A 33 -10.39 -9.52 29.07
C ALA A 33 -9.06 -9.40 29.82
N LEU A 34 -7.93 -9.23 29.14
CA LEU A 34 -6.62 -9.13 29.77
C LEU A 34 -6.51 -7.85 30.61
N PRO A 35 -6.01 -7.95 31.87
CA PRO A 35 -5.85 -6.78 32.71
C PRO A 35 -4.83 -5.80 32.12
N GLY A 36 -5.15 -4.51 32.20
CA GLY A 36 -4.31 -3.44 31.67
C GLY A 36 -4.43 -3.20 30.17
N LEU A 37 -5.23 -3.98 29.44
CA LEU A 37 -5.57 -3.71 28.05
C LEU A 37 -6.98 -3.09 27.96
N HIS A 38 -7.10 -2.10 27.10
CA HIS A 38 -8.35 -1.43 26.78
C HIS A 38 -8.53 -1.41 25.26
N MET A 39 -9.52 -2.14 24.76
CA MET A 39 -9.81 -2.24 23.35
C MET A 39 -10.52 -0.97 22.89
N THR A 40 -9.86 -0.19 22.03
CA THR A 40 -10.35 1.06 21.49
C THR A 40 -10.63 0.99 19.98
N GLY A 41 -10.34 -0.13 19.36
CA GLY A 41 -10.65 -0.28 17.93
C GLY A 41 -10.49 -1.69 17.37
N LEU A 42 -11.07 -1.86 16.19
CA LEU A 42 -10.95 -3.07 15.37
C LEU A 42 -10.53 -2.69 13.95
N PHE A 43 -9.57 -3.43 13.37
CA PHE A 43 -9.14 -3.15 12.01
C PHE A 43 -8.76 -4.37 11.20
N GLN A 44 -8.81 -4.22 9.90
CA GLN A 44 -8.27 -5.17 8.94
C GLN A 44 -7.42 -4.45 7.87
N HIS A 45 -6.88 -5.16 6.89
CA HIS A 45 -6.18 -4.59 5.75
C HIS A 45 -6.49 -5.40 4.49
N PHE A 46 -6.88 -4.71 3.42
CA PHE A 46 -7.12 -5.35 2.14
C PHE A 46 -5.81 -5.76 1.48
N ALA A 47 -5.80 -6.96 0.90
CA ALA A 47 -4.63 -7.51 0.24
C ALA A 47 -4.52 -7.06 -1.22
N VAL A 48 -5.66 -6.96 -1.91
CA VAL A 48 -5.74 -6.80 -3.38
C VAL A 48 -6.85 -5.83 -3.80
N ALA A 49 -7.19 -4.84 -2.96
CA ALA A 49 -8.23 -3.86 -3.29
C ALA A 49 -7.86 -2.94 -4.47
N ASP A 50 -6.61 -2.98 -4.91
CA ASP A 50 -6.06 -2.23 -6.04
C ASP A 50 -5.89 -3.06 -7.32
N ASP A 51 -6.60 -4.18 -7.42
CA ASP A 51 -6.61 -5.07 -8.58
C ASP A 51 -8.06 -5.26 -9.08
N ASN A 52 -8.25 -5.10 -10.39
CA ASN A 52 -9.56 -5.14 -11.05
C ASN A 52 -9.94 -6.54 -11.59
N SER A 53 -9.14 -7.58 -11.34
CA SER A 53 -9.50 -8.94 -11.72
C SER A 53 -10.72 -9.43 -10.94
N ALA A 54 -11.57 -10.23 -11.57
CA ALA A 54 -12.79 -10.73 -10.92
C ALA A 54 -12.52 -11.50 -9.64
N ASP A 55 -11.43 -12.29 -9.61
CA ASP A 55 -11.03 -13.08 -8.44
C ASP A 55 -10.59 -12.16 -7.27
N ASN A 56 -9.84 -11.10 -7.56
CA ASN A 56 -9.36 -10.17 -6.54
C ASN A 56 -10.45 -9.21 -6.06
N ILE A 57 -11.41 -8.86 -6.90
CA ILE A 57 -12.63 -8.16 -6.48
C ILE A 57 -13.44 -9.04 -5.52
N ALA A 58 -13.66 -10.32 -5.87
CA ALA A 58 -14.35 -11.27 -5.01
C ALA A 58 -13.63 -11.44 -3.67
N TYR A 59 -12.30 -11.59 -3.70
CA TYR A 59 -11.47 -11.72 -2.49
C TYR A 59 -11.58 -10.49 -1.59
N THR A 60 -11.54 -9.29 -2.14
CA THR A 60 -11.68 -8.03 -1.40
C THR A 60 -13.05 -7.92 -0.73
N ASN A 61 -14.12 -8.32 -1.44
CA ASN A 61 -15.47 -8.40 -0.86
C ASN A 61 -15.56 -9.43 0.28
N GLU A 62 -14.95 -10.61 0.13
CA GLU A 62 -14.89 -11.60 1.21
C GLU A 62 -14.16 -11.07 2.44
N GLN A 63 -13.02 -10.36 2.25
CA GLN A 63 -12.30 -9.73 3.36
C GLN A 63 -13.20 -8.74 4.10
N TYR A 64 -13.95 -7.92 3.36
CA TYR A 64 -14.89 -6.97 3.95
C TYR A 64 -16.00 -7.68 4.73
N GLN A 65 -16.63 -8.70 4.16
CA GLN A 65 -17.71 -9.45 4.83
C GLN A 65 -17.23 -10.16 6.11
N LEU A 66 -16.02 -10.72 6.09
CA LEU A 66 -15.41 -11.30 7.30
C LEU A 66 -15.16 -10.24 8.36
N PHE A 67 -14.73 -9.04 7.98
CA PHE A 67 -14.54 -7.92 8.90
C PHE A 67 -15.85 -7.47 9.55
N VAL A 68 -16.90 -7.31 8.75
CA VAL A 68 -18.25 -6.97 9.25
C VAL A 68 -18.78 -8.06 10.20
N ARG A 69 -18.58 -9.33 9.83
CA ARG A 69 -18.98 -10.46 10.67
C ARG A 69 -18.24 -10.45 12.02
N ALA A 70 -16.93 -10.16 12.01
CA ALA A 70 -16.14 -10.07 13.24
C ALA A 70 -16.62 -8.91 14.14
N TYR A 71 -16.88 -7.75 13.57
CA TYR A 71 -17.45 -6.62 14.30
C TYR A 71 -18.78 -7.00 14.96
N LYS A 72 -19.69 -7.59 14.21
CA LYS A 72 -21.00 -8.04 14.72
C LYS A 72 -20.87 -9.08 15.85
N ALA A 73 -19.91 -10.00 15.74
CA ALA A 73 -19.65 -11.02 16.75
C ALA A 73 -19.11 -10.40 18.05
N LEU A 74 -18.14 -9.50 17.98
CA LEU A 74 -17.63 -8.78 19.14
C LEU A 74 -18.71 -7.93 19.81
N LYS A 75 -19.50 -7.21 19.02
CA LYS A 75 -20.64 -6.42 19.52
C LYS A 75 -21.67 -7.29 20.24
N ALA A 76 -22.03 -8.45 19.69
CA ALA A 76 -22.97 -9.39 20.30
C ALA A 76 -22.44 -9.97 21.63
N ALA A 77 -21.13 -10.09 21.77
CA ALA A 77 -20.45 -10.48 23.01
C ALA A 77 -20.27 -9.32 24.02
N GLY A 78 -20.82 -8.14 23.76
CA GLY A 78 -20.69 -6.97 24.63
C GLY A 78 -19.37 -6.21 24.52
N GLN A 79 -18.54 -6.53 23.51
CA GLN A 79 -17.24 -5.89 23.24
C GLN A 79 -17.33 -5.11 21.92
N GLU A 80 -18.23 -4.11 21.85
CA GLU A 80 -18.35 -3.29 20.63
C GLU A 80 -17.13 -2.36 20.48
N PRO A 81 -16.34 -2.51 19.38
CA PRO A 81 -15.24 -1.60 19.11
C PRO A 81 -15.77 -0.17 18.85
N PRO A 82 -15.32 0.86 19.59
CA PRO A 82 -15.80 2.24 19.37
C PRO A 82 -15.29 2.84 18.06
N LEU A 83 -14.17 2.32 17.52
CA LEU A 83 -13.57 2.77 16.27
C LEU A 83 -13.25 1.56 15.38
N VAL A 84 -13.57 1.67 14.09
CA VAL A 84 -13.18 0.67 13.09
C VAL A 84 -12.44 1.29 11.94
N HIS A 85 -11.49 0.54 11.35
CA HIS A 85 -10.81 0.99 10.15
C HIS A 85 -10.43 -0.19 9.24
N CYS A 86 -10.96 -0.19 8.04
CA CYS A 86 -10.70 -1.24 7.05
C CYS A 86 -9.92 -0.74 5.84
N ASP A 87 -10.10 0.51 5.43
CA ASP A 87 -9.66 1.00 4.14
C ASP A 87 -8.20 1.42 4.11
N ASN A 88 -7.48 0.91 3.11
CA ASN A 88 -6.22 1.43 2.60
C ASN A 88 -6.49 2.47 1.49
N SER A 89 -5.48 2.89 0.74
CA SER A 89 -5.63 3.88 -0.33
C SER A 89 -6.66 3.47 -1.39
N ALA A 90 -6.64 2.22 -1.83
CA ALA A 90 -7.59 1.70 -2.82
C ALA A 90 -9.00 1.59 -2.23
N GLY A 91 -9.15 1.06 -1.01
CA GLY A 91 -10.43 0.97 -0.32
C GLY A 91 -11.14 2.32 -0.21
N VAL A 92 -10.42 3.36 0.24
CA VAL A 92 -10.97 4.73 0.34
C VAL A 92 -11.48 5.26 -1.01
N MET A 93 -10.78 4.94 -2.09
CA MET A 93 -11.08 5.48 -3.41
C MET A 93 -12.17 4.71 -4.15
N LEU A 94 -12.23 3.39 -3.95
CA LEU A 94 -13.14 2.50 -4.67
C LEU A 94 -14.42 2.18 -3.90
N HIS A 95 -14.34 2.19 -2.57
CA HIS A 95 -15.42 1.80 -1.68
C HIS A 95 -15.69 2.84 -0.59
N PRO A 96 -15.96 4.11 -0.96
CA PRO A 96 -16.17 5.19 0.01
C PRO A 96 -17.40 4.95 0.92
N GLU A 97 -18.27 3.99 0.57
CA GLU A 97 -19.40 3.55 1.38
C GLU A 97 -19.01 2.61 2.52
N TRP A 98 -17.84 1.96 2.45
CA TRP A 98 -17.39 1.06 3.51
C TRP A 98 -16.76 1.84 4.68
N PRO A 99 -17.02 1.43 5.91
CA PRO A 99 -17.94 0.38 6.40
C PRO A 99 -19.35 0.88 6.76
N LYS A 100 -19.85 1.92 6.13
CA LYS A 100 -21.15 2.53 6.47
C LYS A 100 -22.32 1.56 6.30
N GLY A 101 -23.32 1.73 7.17
CA GLY A 101 -24.57 0.96 7.12
C GLY A 101 -24.56 -0.34 7.90
N GLU A 102 -23.51 -1.13 7.87
CA GLU A 102 -23.41 -2.39 8.61
C GLU A 102 -22.69 -2.27 9.95
N ILE A 103 -21.88 -1.24 10.11
CA ILE A 103 -21.08 -0.93 11.29
C ILE A 103 -21.54 0.39 11.86
N THR A 104 -21.87 0.41 13.15
CA THR A 104 -22.36 1.59 13.87
C THR A 104 -21.25 2.36 14.59
N ALA A 105 -20.06 1.79 14.69
CA ALA A 105 -18.87 2.44 15.27
C ALA A 105 -18.39 3.62 14.43
N SER A 106 -17.57 4.47 15.03
CA SER A 106 -16.84 5.50 14.29
C SER A 106 -15.88 4.84 13.28
N CYS A 107 -15.74 5.45 12.10
CA CYS A 107 -14.94 4.91 11.02
C CYS A 107 -13.73 5.79 10.73
N MET A 108 -12.59 5.16 10.49
CA MET A 108 -11.35 5.81 10.08
C MET A 108 -10.78 5.10 8.85
N ALA A 109 -10.13 5.85 7.98
CA ALA A 109 -9.38 5.31 6.86
C ALA A 109 -7.87 5.49 7.09
N ARG A 110 -7.07 4.65 6.40
CA ARG A 110 -5.61 4.69 6.44
C ARG A 110 -5.05 4.87 5.03
N PRO A 111 -5.28 6.02 4.39
CA PRO A 111 -4.67 6.30 3.10
C PRO A 111 -3.14 6.34 3.25
N GLY A 112 -2.44 5.73 2.32
CA GLY A 112 -0.98 5.65 2.27
C GLY A 112 -0.46 6.28 0.98
N ILE A 113 -0.32 5.47 -0.07
CA ILE A 113 0.34 5.87 -1.32
C ILE A 113 -0.32 7.10 -1.99
N ILE A 114 -1.62 7.27 -1.88
CA ILE A 114 -2.33 8.43 -2.46
C ILE A 114 -1.92 9.75 -1.80
N LEU A 115 -1.46 9.75 -0.54
CA LEU A 115 -0.94 10.94 0.13
C LEU A 115 0.39 11.40 -0.45
N TYR A 116 1.14 10.49 -1.08
CA TYR A 116 2.37 10.79 -1.80
C TYR A 116 2.11 11.19 -3.26
N GLY A 117 0.85 11.19 -3.68
CA GLY A 117 0.45 11.61 -5.02
C GLY A 117 0.59 10.54 -6.09
N PHE A 118 0.47 9.27 -5.70
CA PHE A 118 0.50 8.13 -6.61
C PHE A 118 -0.80 7.35 -6.56
N ASP A 119 -1.21 6.80 -7.69
CA ASP A 119 -2.29 5.84 -7.76
C ASP A 119 -1.93 4.54 -7.00
N PRO A 120 -2.91 3.79 -6.47
CA PRO A 120 -2.65 2.57 -5.71
C PRO A 120 -1.92 1.48 -6.50
N SER A 121 -2.24 1.33 -7.78
CA SER A 121 -1.63 0.37 -8.72
C SER A 121 -1.69 0.88 -10.16
N ASP A 122 -1.13 0.11 -11.08
CA ASP A 122 -1.26 0.38 -12.51
C ASP A 122 -2.65 0.05 -13.06
N GLU A 123 -3.39 -0.87 -12.43
CA GLU A 123 -4.76 -1.26 -12.80
C GLU A 123 -5.80 -0.25 -12.29
N VAL A 124 -5.54 0.39 -11.15
CA VAL A 124 -6.46 1.33 -10.50
C VAL A 124 -5.88 2.73 -10.56
N ARG A 125 -6.13 3.41 -11.69
CA ARG A 125 -5.65 4.78 -11.93
C ARG A 125 -6.80 5.78 -11.91
N PHE A 126 -6.69 6.75 -11.06
CA PHE A 126 -7.64 7.87 -10.97
C PHE A 126 -7.19 9.10 -11.76
N GLY A 127 -5.88 9.20 -12.08
CA GLY A 127 -5.29 10.28 -12.85
C GLY A 127 -5.43 11.69 -12.21
N LYS A 128 -5.72 11.75 -10.91
CA LYS A 128 -6.00 12.99 -10.17
C LYS A 128 -4.88 13.40 -9.22
N PHE A 129 -3.95 12.48 -8.95
CA PHE A 129 -2.91 12.71 -7.98
C PHE A 129 -1.70 13.42 -8.60
N ARG A 130 -0.99 14.17 -7.76
CA ARG A 130 0.26 14.85 -8.13
C ARG A 130 1.34 14.43 -7.16
N PRO A 131 2.48 13.88 -7.63
CA PRO A 131 3.60 13.53 -6.78
C PRO A 131 4.03 14.71 -5.91
N VAL A 132 4.15 14.47 -4.60
CA VAL A 132 4.54 15.49 -3.61
C VAL A 132 6.05 15.60 -3.43
N MET A 133 6.81 14.65 -3.98
CA MET A 133 8.27 14.60 -3.87
C MET A 133 8.92 14.67 -5.26
N LYS A 134 10.00 15.43 -5.36
CA LYS A 134 10.87 15.48 -6.54
C LYS A 134 12.31 15.28 -6.09
N LEU A 135 13.01 14.33 -6.70
CA LEU A 135 14.47 14.22 -6.57
C LEU A 135 15.11 15.15 -7.59
N LYS A 136 15.93 16.08 -7.12
CA LYS A 136 16.65 17.05 -7.96
C LYS A 136 18.15 16.85 -7.82
N THR A 137 18.86 17.04 -8.91
CA THR A 137 20.32 17.05 -8.95
C THR A 137 20.81 18.14 -9.91
N VAL A 138 22.12 18.29 -10.01
CA VAL A 138 22.76 19.23 -10.94
C VAL A 138 23.60 18.48 -11.96
N VAL A 139 23.72 19.05 -13.14
CA VAL A 139 24.65 18.58 -14.18
C VAL A 139 26.05 19.10 -13.85
N SER A 140 26.99 18.19 -13.60
CA SER A 140 28.39 18.52 -13.31
C SER A 140 29.25 18.63 -14.57
N MET A 141 28.88 17.93 -15.65
CA MET A 141 29.64 17.94 -16.91
C MET A 141 28.73 17.57 -18.07
N VAL A 142 28.96 18.19 -19.20
CA VAL A 142 28.39 17.80 -20.51
C VAL A 142 29.51 17.54 -21.49
N LYS A 143 29.46 16.43 -22.23
CA LYS A 143 30.38 16.11 -23.31
C LYS A 143 29.63 15.44 -24.46
N GLU A 144 30.25 15.42 -25.63
CA GLU A 144 29.79 14.69 -26.79
C GLU A 144 30.61 13.42 -27.00
N LEU A 145 29.94 12.30 -27.16
CA LEU A 145 30.54 11.04 -27.59
C LEU A 145 30.41 10.92 -29.09
N GLN A 146 31.52 10.56 -29.76
CA GLN A 146 31.51 10.23 -31.17
C GLN A 146 31.06 8.77 -31.38
N PRO A 147 30.61 8.40 -32.61
CA PRO A 147 30.23 7.04 -32.92
C PRO A 147 31.31 6.02 -32.51
N GLY A 148 30.95 4.94 -31.86
CA GLY A 148 31.84 3.91 -31.34
C GLY A 148 32.43 4.20 -29.95
N GLN A 149 32.30 5.42 -29.45
CA GLN A 149 32.70 5.71 -28.06
C GLN A 149 31.64 5.23 -27.05
N SER A 150 32.11 4.69 -25.95
CA SER A 150 31.26 4.18 -24.87
C SER A 150 31.49 4.93 -23.57
N THR A 151 30.54 4.81 -22.63
CA THR A 151 30.66 5.42 -21.31
C THR A 151 30.28 4.45 -20.19
N SER A 152 30.85 4.73 -18.99
CA SER A 152 30.57 4.05 -17.73
C SER A 152 30.99 2.58 -17.66
N TYR A 153 30.74 1.95 -16.50
CA TYR A 153 31.13 0.57 -16.22
C TYR A 153 30.48 -0.45 -17.16
N GLY A 154 31.28 -1.39 -17.65
CA GLY A 154 30.83 -2.43 -18.56
C GLY A 154 30.52 -1.93 -19.96
N ARG A 155 30.76 -0.66 -20.28
CA ARG A 155 30.56 -0.06 -21.61
C ARG A 155 29.18 -0.37 -22.20
N ARG A 156 28.15 -0.40 -21.36
CA ARG A 156 26.80 -0.82 -21.76
C ARG A 156 26.10 0.17 -22.70
N PHE A 157 26.57 1.42 -22.71
CA PHE A 157 26.15 2.42 -23.68
C PHE A 157 27.31 2.73 -24.63
N THR A 158 27.11 2.54 -25.91
CA THR A 158 28.02 2.94 -26.98
C THR A 158 27.24 3.86 -27.94
N ALA A 159 27.81 5.00 -28.25
CA ALA A 159 27.19 5.97 -29.13
C ALA A 159 27.22 5.48 -30.58
N GLU A 160 26.07 5.40 -31.25
CA GLU A 160 25.95 5.06 -32.68
C GLU A 160 26.07 6.32 -33.59
N LYS A 161 25.81 7.48 -33.04
CA LYS A 161 25.90 8.80 -33.65
C LYS A 161 26.46 9.79 -32.64
N PRO A 162 26.89 11.02 -33.06
CA PRO A 162 27.28 12.04 -32.11
C PRO A 162 26.18 12.25 -31.06
N THR A 163 26.52 11.98 -29.78
CA THR A 163 25.54 11.92 -28.69
C THR A 163 26.02 12.78 -27.51
N LYS A 164 25.25 13.76 -27.11
CA LYS A 164 25.49 14.52 -25.87
C LYS A 164 25.21 13.68 -24.65
N VAL A 165 26.13 13.65 -23.72
CA VAL A 165 26.05 12.95 -22.45
C VAL A 165 26.26 13.94 -21.32
N ALA A 166 25.33 13.95 -20.36
CA ALA A 166 25.42 14.71 -19.12
C ALA A 166 25.80 13.83 -17.94
N THR A 167 26.73 14.27 -17.13
CA THR A 167 27.06 13.66 -15.85
C THR A 167 26.31 14.38 -14.73
N LEU A 168 25.57 13.63 -13.92
CA LEU A 168 24.79 14.15 -12.81
C LEU A 168 25.52 13.89 -11.48
N CYS A 169 25.31 14.78 -10.49
CA CYS A 169 25.87 14.64 -9.14
C CYS A 169 25.04 13.67 -8.27
N THR A 170 24.46 12.64 -8.88
CA THR A 170 23.73 11.57 -8.18
C THR A 170 23.90 10.24 -8.93
N GLY A 171 23.89 9.16 -8.20
CA GLY A 171 24.02 7.84 -8.79
C GLY A 171 23.51 6.75 -7.84
N TYR A 172 23.82 5.50 -8.16
CA TYR A 172 23.35 4.37 -7.36
C TYR A 172 23.90 4.34 -5.92
N ALA A 173 25.04 4.95 -5.68
CA ALA A 173 25.60 5.10 -4.34
C ALA A 173 24.77 6.04 -3.45
N ASP A 174 23.96 6.91 -4.07
CA ASP A 174 23.05 7.84 -3.41
C ASP A 174 21.61 7.31 -3.32
N GLY A 175 21.40 6.03 -3.69
CA GLY A 175 20.09 5.37 -3.68
C GLY A 175 19.34 5.40 -5.02
N TYR A 176 19.91 5.98 -6.09
CA TYR A 176 19.26 5.90 -7.41
C TYR A 176 19.32 4.46 -7.95
N PRO A 177 18.17 3.83 -8.27
CA PRO A 177 18.14 2.41 -8.60
C PRO A 177 18.92 2.06 -9.87
N ARG A 178 19.91 1.17 -9.79
CA ARG A 178 20.66 0.69 -10.98
C ARG A 178 19.76 0.04 -12.04
N GLN A 179 18.60 -0.47 -11.64
CA GLN A 179 17.62 -1.08 -12.55
C GLN A 179 17.05 -0.09 -13.56
N LEU A 180 17.12 1.21 -13.28
CA LEU A 180 16.68 2.28 -14.19
C LEU A 180 17.72 2.61 -15.29
N SER A 181 18.86 1.92 -15.30
CA SER A 181 19.90 2.07 -16.34
C SER A 181 19.43 1.55 -17.70
N CYS A 182 20.19 1.91 -18.74
CA CYS A 182 20.03 1.42 -20.12
C CYS A 182 18.66 1.80 -20.75
N GLY A 183 18.26 3.05 -20.61
CA GLY A 183 17.07 3.61 -21.25
C GLY A 183 15.74 3.32 -20.54
N LYS A 184 15.78 2.74 -19.32
CA LYS A 184 14.56 2.51 -18.53
C LYS A 184 14.15 3.74 -17.72
N GLY A 185 15.11 4.45 -17.13
CA GLY A 185 14.86 5.68 -16.39
C GLY A 185 14.89 6.88 -17.31
N ILE A 186 14.02 7.84 -17.03
CA ILE A 186 13.97 9.15 -17.68
C ILE A 186 14.22 10.22 -16.62
N VAL A 187 15.00 11.23 -16.98
CA VAL A 187 15.23 12.45 -16.19
C VAL A 187 14.83 13.67 -17.03
N GLU A 188 14.22 14.67 -16.38
CA GLU A 188 13.78 15.93 -16.98
C GLU A 188 14.64 17.10 -16.49
#